data_a122ac839ef1440a4d2f3a28880a401a
#
_entry.id   a122ac839ef1440a4d2f3a28880a401a
#
_cell.length_a   1.000
_cell.length_b   1.000
_cell.length_c   1.000
_cell.angle_alpha   90.00
_cell.angle_beta   90.00
_cell.angle_gamma   90.00
#
_symmetry.space_group_name_H-M   'P 1'
#
loop_
_entity.id
_entity.type
_entity.pdbx_description
1 polymer ?
#
loop_
_entity_poly.entity_id
_entity_poly.type
_entity_poly.pdbx_seq_one_letter_code
_entity_poly.pdbx_strand_id
1 'polypeptide(L)'
;MIDVFGALRFIAFAGVLSLCSQCLAGGPGMPGPLLQAPVAVQQQTAPASGESKLEIVNDAKLPDTYPRANYEVRFQASRAGTPPFHWRLEKGALPSGMKLDDDGRLHGQPERAGEFQFTVAVRDAGAPELVARKEFELRVIAAFQLNWKNEARVTGNRIDGSAEITNTTPDAVDLTFIVLAVPSNGRAVAIGYQHFVLPPRTIAKELPFGETLPRGGYVVHVDAVGEVPARNVIYRQRLQTKTALQVTVGP
;
A
#
# COMPACT_ATOMS: atom_id res chain seq x y z
N MET A 1 -39.53 15.12 12.61
CA MET A 1 -40.34 14.64 13.74
C MET A 1 -39.93 13.19 13.94
N ILE A 2 -39.26 12.95 14.97
CA ILE A 2 -38.88 11.81 15.82
C ILE A 2 -37.38 11.69 15.97
N ASP A 3 -36.92 12.25 17.10
CA ASP A 3 -35.65 11.96 17.77
C ASP A 3 -35.63 10.52 18.34
N VAL A 4 -34.46 9.89 18.35
CA VAL A 4 -34.12 8.88 19.37
C VAL A 4 -32.68 9.03 19.82
N PHE A 5 -32.52 9.53 21.03
CA PHE A 5 -31.37 9.50 21.91
C PHE A 5 -31.01 8.05 22.32
N GLY A 6 -29.74 7.77 22.55
CA GLY A 6 -29.29 6.54 23.23
C GLY A 6 -27.78 6.48 23.35
N ALA A 7 -27.29 7.05 24.33
CA ALA A 7 -26.82 6.65 25.67
C ALA A 7 -25.33 6.23 25.72
N LEU A 8 -24.59 7.19 26.27
CA LEU A 8 -23.22 7.14 26.82
C LEU A 8 -23.16 6.15 28.00
N ARG A 9 -22.24 5.18 28.00
CA ARG A 9 -21.91 4.40 29.20
C ARG A 9 -20.48 4.68 29.64
N PHE A 10 -20.38 5.49 30.69
CA PHE A 10 -19.23 5.60 31.57
C PHE A 10 -19.17 4.38 32.47
N ILE A 11 -18.01 3.73 32.58
CA ILE A 11 -17.69 2.80 33.66
C ILE A 11 -16.59 3.43 34.50
N ALA A 12 -16.97 3.87 35.69
CA ALA A 12 -16.09 4.29 36.75
C ALA A 12 -15.64 3.05 37.54
N PHE A 13 -14.32 2.88 37.75
CA PHE A 13 -13.79 1.93 38.71
C PHE A 13 -13.38 2.69 39.97
N ALA A 14 -14.10 2.40 41.05
CA ALA A 14 -13.87 2.93 42.39
C ALA A 14 -12.74 2.16 43.10
N GLY A 15 -11.91 2.92 43.80
CA GLY A 15 -10.83 2.40 44.62
C GLY A 15 -11.33 1.72 45.89
N VAL A 16 -10.53 0.78 46.38
CA VAL A 16 -10.67 0.22 47.72
C VAL A 16 -9.40 0.57 48.51
N LEU A 17 -9.57 1.52 49.43
CA LEU A 17 -8.67 1.74 50.57
C LEU A 17 -8.92 0.62 51.59
N SER A 18 -7.87 -0.06 52.04
CA SER A 18 -7.92 -0.88 53.27
C SER A 18 -6.91 -0.34 54.26
N LEU A 19 -7.44 0.37 55.23
CA LEU A 19 -6.76 0.67 56.50
C LEU A 19 -6.84 -0.54 57.39
N CYS A 20 -5.72 -0.96 57.98
CA CYS A 20 -5.78 -1.78 59.19
C CYS A 20 -4.88 -1.17 60.25
N SER A 21 -5.51 -0.90 61.35
CA SER A 21 -5.04 -0.15 62.54
C SER A 21 -4.56 -1.10 63.61
N GLN A 22 -3.51 -0.69 64.29
CA GLN A 22 -3.18 -0.89 65.72
C GLN A 22 -3.10 -2.28 66.34
N CYS A 23 -1.97 -2.55 67.02
CA CYS A 23 -2.00 -2.98 68.41
C CYS A 23 -0.69 -2.58 69.14
N LEU A 24 -0.89 -1.87 70.23
CA LEU A 24 0.10 -1.57 71.29
C LEU A 24 0.28 -2.76 72.20
N ALA A 25 1.48 -2.94 72.71
CA ALA A 25 1.82 -3.29 74.11
C ALA A 25 3.33 -3.59 74.19
N GLY A 26 4.05 -3.07 74.92
CA GLY A 26 4.63 -2.60 76.11
C GLY A 26 5.44 -3.66 76.84
N GLY A 27 6.73 -3.33 77.17
CA GLY A 27 7.53 -4.04 78.14
C GLY A 27 9.03 -3.81 77.98
N PRO A 28 9.74 -3.35 79.03
CA PRO A 28 11.18 -3.03 78.99
C PRO A 28 12.06 -4.24 79.32
N GLY A 29 13.10 -4.46 78.56
CA GLY A 29 14.07 -5.53 78.80
C GLY A 29 15.47 -5.14 78.28
N MET A 30 16.36 -4.94 79.14
CA MET A 30 17.83 -4.83 79.20
C MET A 30 18.69 -4.98 77.92
N PRO A 31 19.84 -4.25 77.89
CA PRO A 31 20.73 -4.24 76.72
C PRO A 31 21.69 -5.43 76.73
N GLY A 32 21.69 -6.19 75.64
CA GLY A 32 22.70 -7.20 75.33
C GLY A 32 23.66 -6.66 74.25
N PRO A 33 24.88 -7.21 74.15
CA PRO A 33 25.95 -6.64 73.38
C PRO A 33 25.69 -6.67 71.87
N LEU A 34 25.98 -5.54 71.23
CA LEU A 34 25.94 -5.30 69.80
C LEU A 34 26.91 -6.22 69.02
N LEU A 35 26.43 -7.29 68.47
CA LEU A 35 27.11 -7.97 67.38
C LEU A 35 26.78 -7.20 66.10
N GLN A 36 27.73 -6.41 65.62
CA GLN A 36 27.67 -5.77 64.31
C GLN A 36 27.78 -6.86 63.23
N ALA A 37 26.69 -7.17 62.60
CA ALA A 37 26.70 -7.93 61.34
C ALA A 37 27.34 -7.07 60.22
N PRO A 38 28.20 -7.66 59.36
CA PRO A 38 28.75 -6.91 58.24
C PRO A 38 27.62 -6.52 57.30
N VAL A 39 27.50 -5.22 57.06
CA VAL A 39 26.63 -4.68 56.01
C VAL A 39 27.20 -5.17 54.69
N ALA A 40 26.56 -6.17 54.11
CA ALA A 40 26.81 -6.54 52.73
C ALA A 40 26.41 -5.35 51.83
N VAL A 41 27.41 -4.65 51.34
CA VAL A 41 27.24 -3.68 50.25
C VAL A 41 26.77 -4.48 49.04
N GLN A 42 25.47 -4.50 48.81
CA GLN A 42 24.91 -4.93 47.54
C GLN A 42 25.42 -3.93 46.50
N GLN A 43 26.47 -4.33 45.78
CA GLN A 43 26.80 -3.71 44.51
C GLN A 43 25.57 -3.87 43.60
N GLN A 44 24.76 -2.82 43.52
CA GLN A 44 23.81 -2.65 42.43
C GLN A 44 24.65 -2.64 41.14
N THR A 45 24.72 -3.78 40.48
CA THR A 45 25.11 -3.84 39.09
C THR A 45 24.16 -2.93 38.34
N ALA A 46 24.65 -1.77 37.94
CA ALA A 46 23.94 -0.90 36.99
C ALA A 46 23.53 -1.76 35.81
N PRO A 47 22.29 -1.60 35.30
CA PRO A 47 21.89 -2.31 34.09
C PRO A 47 22.92 -1.96 33.02
N ALA A 48 23.50 -2.98 32.41
CA ALA A 48 24.40 -2.83 31.28
C ALA A 48 23.77 -1.82 30.32
N SER A 49 24.46 -0.72 30.10
CA SER A 49 24.12 0.26 29.07
C SER A 49 24.15 -0.49 27.74
N GLY A 50 23.02 -0.98 27.32
CA GLY A 50 22.86 -1.48 25.94
C GLY A 50 23.30 -0.34 25.04
N GLU A 51 24.41 -0.54 24.32
CA GLU A 51 24.86 0.42 23.32
C GLU A 51 23.67 0.73 22.41
N SER A 52 23.15 1.93 22.57
CA SER A 52 22.02 2.40 21.81
C SER A 52 22.47 2.58 20.37
N LYS A 53 22.31 1.54 19.56
CA LYS A 53 22.68 1.56 18.15
C LYS A 53 21.68 2.41 17.38
N LEU A 54 22.18 3.28 16.50
CA LEU A 54 21.33 3.98 15.55
C LEU A 54 20.68 2.97 14.59
N GLU A 55 19.36 2.97 14.49
CA GLU A 55 18.60 2.06 13.63
C GLU A 55 17.45 2.79 12.94
N ILE A 56 17.05 2.31 11.75
CA ILE A 56 15.86 2.79 11.05
C ILE A 56 14.67 1.93 11.48
N VAL A 57 13.66 2.56 12.10
CA VAL A 57 12.55 1.88 12.79
C VAL A 57 11.46 1.38 11.83
N ASN A 58 11.26 2.06 10.71
CA ASN A 58 10.23 1.71 9.73
C ASN A 58 10.36 0.25 9.25
N ASP A 59 9.23 -0.38 8.93
CA ASP A 59 9.21 -1.69 8.30
C ASP A 59 9.92 -1.69 6.95
N ALA A 60 10.62 -2.78 6.63
CA ALA A 60 11.34 -2.92 5.37
C ALA A 60 10.40 -2.91 4.16
N LYS A 61 9.17 -3.40 4.34
CA LYS A 61 8.13 -3.37 3.32
C LYS A 61 7.27 -2.12 3.51
N LEU A 62 7.39 -1.18 2.58
CA LEU A 62 6.61 0.05 2.59
C LEU A 62 5.18 -0.20 2.10
N PRO A 63 4.21 0.68 2.47
CA PRO A 63 2.86 0.59 1.97
C PRO A 63 2.80 0.62 0.45
N ASP A 64 1.99 -0.26 -0.14
CA ASP A 64 1.76 -0.31 -1.57
C ASP A 64 1.13 1.00 -2.09
N THR A 65 1.44 1.36 -3.32
CA THR A 65 0.89 2.55 -3.97
C THR A 65 0.54 2.26 -5.45
N TYR A 66 0.06 3.27 -6.16
CA TYR A 66 -0.38 3.18 -7.55
C TYR A 66 0.29 4.26 -8.39
N PRO A 67 0.42 4.09 -9.71
CA PRO A 67 0.91 5.14 -10.58
C PRO A 67 0.08 6.42 -10.44
N ARG A 68 0.77 7.56 -10.36
CA ARG A 68 0.19 8.92 -10.19
C ARG A 68 -0.59 9.14 -8.89
N ALA A 69 -0.54 8.21 -7.95
CA ALA A 69 -1.06 8.44 -6.60
C ALA A 69 -0.06 9.26 -5.78
N ASN A 70 -0.57 10.20 -4.96
CA ASN A 70 0.26 10.87 -3.99
C ASN A 70 0.74 9.86 -2.95
N TYR A 71 2.05 9.82 -2.74
CA TYR A 71 2.69 8.96 -1.77
C TYR A 71 3.54 9.77 -0.82
N GLU A 72 3.46 9.45 0.45
CA GLU A 72 4.29 10.06 1.48
C GLU A 72 4.55 9.08 2.62
N VAL A 73 5.81 8.86 2.93
CA VAL A 73 6.27 8.10 4.10
C VAL A 73 7.42 8.87 4.72
N ARG A 74 7.42 8.99 6.05
CA ARG A 74 8.51 9.56 6.81
C ARG A 74 9.32 8.45 7.47
N PHE A 75 10.60 8.37 7.16
CA PHE A 75 11.51 7.48 7.85
C PHE A 75 11.82 8.00 9.25
N GLN A 76 12.00 7.08 10.18
CA GLN A 76 12.28 7.36 11.58
C GLN A 76 13.54 6.61 12.03
N ALA A 77 14.42 7.32 12.70
CA ALA A 77 15.57 6.74 13.36
C ALA A 77 15.25 6.41 14.82
N SER A 78 15.93 5.41 15.38
CA SER A 78 15.87 5.10 16.81
C SER A 78 16.39 6.28 17.64
N ARG A 79 15.98 6.37 18.92
CA ARG A 79 16.38 7.45 19.82
C ARG A 79 17.86 7.42 20.24
N ALA A 80 18.64 6.49 19.71
CA ALA A 80 20.06 6.33 19.99
C ALA A 80 20.96 7.42 19.40
N GLY A 81 20.42 8.27 18.50
CA GLY A 81 21.14 9.37 17.90
C GLY A 81 20.63 10.74 18.35
N THR A 82 21.39 11.79 18.02
CA THR A 82 21.08 13.19 18.33
C THR A 82 20.60 13.90 17.06
N PRO A 83 19.34 14.38 17.00
CA PRO A 83 18.88 15.18 15.87
C PRO A 83 19.73 16.45 15.66
N PRO A 84 19.82 16.98 14.42
CA PRO A 84 19.13 16.51 13.22
C PRO A 84 19.75 15.25 12.62
N PHE A 85 18.91 14.45 11.94
CA PHE A 85 19.35 13.29 11.17
C PHE A 85 19.38 13.63 9.69
N HIS A 86 20.41 13.13 8.98
CA HIS A 86 20.55 13.28 7.54
C HIS A 86 20.26 11.97 6.81
N TRP A 87 19.29 11.99 5.93
CA TRP A 87 18.82 10.84 5.20
C TRP A 87 19.25 10.88 3.74
N ARG A 88 19.63 9.74 3.20
CA ARG A 88 19.98 9.64 1.78
C ARG A 88 19.67 8.27 1.21
N LEU A 89 19.44 8.25 -0.09
CA LEU A 89 19.44 7.02 -0.88
C LEU A 89 20.90 6.58 -1.04
N GLU A 90 21.23 5.35 -0.62
CA GLU A 90 22.60 4.82 -0.70
C GLU A 90 22.77 3.83 -1.85
N LYS A 91 21.75 2.97 -2.09
CA LYS A 91 21.74 1.97 -3.17
C LYS A 91 20.37 1.85 -3.78
N GLY A 92 20.33 1.33 -5.01
CA GLY A 92 19.10 1.13 -5.75
C GLY A 92 18.58 2.41 -6.39
N ALA A 93 17.32 2.39 -6.83
CA ALA A 93 16.64 3.53 -7.43
C ALA A 93 15.22 3.64 -6.90
N LEU A 94 14.79 4.86 -6.63
CA LEU A 94 13.39 5.16 -6.35
C LEU A 94 12.57 5.07 -7.63
N PRO A 95 11.26 4.80 -7.53
CA PRO A 95 10.36 4.96 -8.67
C PRO A 95 10.49 6.36 -9.27
N SER A 96 10.45 6.47 -10.61
CA SER A 96 10.38 7.77 -11.28
C SER A 96 9.23 8.60 -10.73
N GLY A 97 9.46 9.89 -10.50
CA GLY A 97 8.48 10.80 -9.89
C GLY A 97 8.48 10.82 -8.36
N MET A 98 9.38 10.07 -7.71
CA MET A 98 9.55 10.07 -6.24
C MET A 98 10.90 10.64 -5.82
N LYS A 99 10.94 11.23 -4.62
CA LYS A 99 12.11 11.83 -4.00
C LYS A 99 12.22 11.43 -2.54
N LEU A 100 13.46 11.32 -2.06
CA LEU A 100 13.81 11.26 -0.64
C LEU A 100 14.49 12.57 -0.25
N ASP A 101 13.89 13.31 0.67
CA ASP A 101 14.48 14.52 1.23
C ASP A 101 15.45 14.19 2.39
N ASP A 102 16.35 15.12 2.69
CA ASP A 102 17.37 14.97 3.75
C ASP A 102 16.77 14.84 5.17
N ASP A 103 15.51 15.25 5.35
CA ASP A 103 14.76 15.10 6.60
C ASP A 103 14.08 13.73 6.77
N GLY A 104 14.29 12.81 5.82
CA GLY A 104 13.73 11.46 5.82
C GLY A 104 12.32 11.33 5.23
N ARG A 105 11.84 12.33 4.52
CA ARG A 105 10.55 12.31 3.84
C ARG A 105 10.70 11.69 2.45
N LEU A 106 10.15 10.50 2.24
CA LEU A 106 9.98 9.87 0.94
C LEU A 106 8.61 10.26 0.39
N HIS A 107 8.58 10.99 -0.73
CA HIS A 107 7.32 11.49 -1.28
C HIS A 107 7.35 11.63 -2.80
N GLY A 108 6.17 11.83 -3.39
CA GLY A 108 6.01 12.06 -4.83
C GLY A 108 4.86 11.27 -5.43
N GLN A 109 4.87 11.13 -6.75
CA GLN A 109 3.89 10.37 -7.52
C GLN A 109 4.64 9.39 -8.43
N PRO A 110 4.64 8.08 -8.15
CA PRO A 110 5.31 7.12 -9.01
C PRO A 110 4.65 7.10 -10.40
N GLU A 111 5.44 7.06 -11.45
CA GLU A 111 4.93 7.12 -12.83
C GLU A 111 4.48 5.76 -13.36
N ARG A 112 5.11 4.67 -12.92
CA ARG A 112 4.90 3.33 -13.45
C ARG A 112 4.78 2.29 -12.35
N ALA A 113 3.99 1.25 -12.63
CA ALA A 113 3.92 0.06 -11.79
C ALA A 113 5.24 -0.71 -11.82
N GLY A 114 5.57 -1.36 -10.71
CA GLY A 114 6.79 -2.16 -10.55
C GLY A 114 7.11 -2.42 -9.09
N GLU A 115 8.12 -3.24 -8.86
CA GLU A 115 8.72 -3.49 -7.55
C GLU A 115 10.08 -2.79 -7.49
N PHE A 116 10.29 -2.02 -6.44
CA PHE A 116 11.47 -1.19 -6.26
C PHE A 116 12.15 -1.55 -4.96
N GLN A 117 13.43 -1.93 -5.05
CA GLN A 117 14.28 -2.22 -3.89
C GLN A 117 15.37 -1.16 -3.81
N PHE A 118 15.52 -0.57 -2.63
CA PHE A 118 16.51 0.49 -2.41
C PHE A 118 16.96 0.51 -0.95
N THR A 119 18.19 0.98 -0.72
CA THR A 119 18.76 1.12 0.61
C THR A 119 18.79 2.58 1.01
N VAL A 120 18.19 2.88 2.15
CA VAL A 120 18.25 4.20 2.78
C VAL A 120 19.29 4.18 3.90
N ALA A 121 20.09 5.21 3.96
CA ALA A 121 21.02 5.46 5.05
C ALA A 121 20.61 6.70 5.83
N VAL A 122 20.72 6.63 7.16
CA VAL A 122 20.58 7.75 8.08
C VAL A 122 21.91 7.98 8.80
N ARG A 123 22.29 9.23 8.93
CA ARG A 123 23.47 9.67 9.66
C ARG A 123 23.07 10.62 10.79
N ASP A 124 23.72 10.47 11.92
CA ASP A 124 23.63 11.42 13.02
C ASP A 124 24.46 12.68 12.73
N ALA A 125 23.91 13.87 12.95
CA ALA A 125 24.63 15.13 12.74
C ALA A 125 25.69 15.39 13.83
N GLY A 126 25.44 14.94 15.06
CA GLY A 126 26.37 15.09 16.19
C GLY A 126 27.48 14.05 16.23
N ALA A 127 27.26 12.89 15.59
CA ALA A 127 28.21 11.78 15.49
C ALA A 127 28.20 11.21 14.06
N PRO A 128 28.89 11.86 13.10
CA PRO A 128 28.84 11.52 11.69
C PRO A 128 29.28 10.10 11.33
N GLU A 129 30.04 9.44 12.20
CA GLU A 129 30.43 8.03 12.09
C GLU A 129 29.27 7.07 12.38
N LEU A 130 28.23 7.52 13.11
CA LEU A 130 27.04 6.73 13.38
C LEU A 130 26.12 6.76 12.13
N VAL A 131 26.12 5.66 11.40
CA VAL A 131 25.32 5.48 10.20
C VAL A 131 24.52 4.19 10.30
N ALA A 132 23.20 4.29 10.20
CA ALA A 132 22.33 3.13 10.03
C ALA A 132 21.90 3.00 8.58
N ARG A 133 21.73 1.75 8.13
CA ARG A 133 21.30 1.39 6.77
C ARG A 133 20.20 0.37 6.84
N LYS A 134 19.19 0.53 5.97
CA LYS A 134 18.12 -0.45 5.83
C LYS A 134 17.66 -0.53 4.39
N GLU A 135 17.44 -1.74 3.94
CA GLU A 135 16.85 -2.02 2.63
C GLU A 135 15.32 -1.95 2.74
N PHE A 136 14.72 -1.34 1.74
CA PHE A 136 13.28 -1.17 1.64
C PHE A 136 12.76 -1.71 0.32
N GLU A 137 11.56 -2.26 0.37
CA GLU A 137 10.77 -2.67 -0.78
C GLU A 137 9.53 -1.77 -0.89
N LEU A 138 9.34 -1.16 -2.05
CA LEU A 138 8.15 -0.42 -2.41
C LEU A 138 7.50 -1.03 -3.64
N ARG A 139 6.23 -1.44 -3.52
CA ARG A 139 5.45 -1.94 -4.65
C ARG A 139 4.51 -0.86 -5.17
N VAL A 140 4.65 -0.55 -6.44
CA VAL A 140 3.73 0.29 -7.19
C VAL A 140 2.82 -0.65 -7.99
N ILE A 141 1.60 -0.88 -7.52
CA ILE A 141 0.65 -1.83 -8.09
C ILE A 141 -0.02 -1.20 -9.31
N ALA A 142 -0.18 -1.97 -10.40
CA ALA A 142 -0.93 -1.50 -11.55
C ALA A 142 -2.38 -1.18 -11.13
N ALA A 143 -2.79 0.06 -11.32
CA ALA A 143 -4.12 0.54 -10.93
C ALA A 143 -5.25 -0.20 -11.67
N PHE A 144 -4.97 -0.52 -12.94
CA PHE A 144 -5.87 -1.23 -13.83
C PHE A 144 -5.19 -2.43 -14.44
N GLN A 145 -5.90 -3.55 -14.52
CA GLN A 145 -5.47 -4.74 -15.27
C GLN A 145 -6.61 -5.15 -16.20
N LEU A 146 -6.29 -5.36 -17.47
CA LEU A 146 -7.21 -5.84 -18.49
C LEU A 146 -6.61 -7.10 -19.10
N ASN A 147 -7.37 -8.20 -19.05
CA ASN A 147 -6.95 -9.50 -19.56
C ASN A 147 -8.07 -10.11 -20.40
N TRP A 148 -7.73 -11.05 -21.27
CA TRP A 148 -8.72 -11.91 -21.88
C TRP A 148 -9.32 -12.85 -20.84
N LYS A 149 -10.64 -12.85 -20.69
CA LYS A 149 -11.37 -13.92 -20.00
C LYS A 149 -11.63 -15.07 -20.98
N ASN A 150 -12.21 -14.72 -22.11
CA ASN A 150 -12.33 -15.58 -23.29
C ASN A 150 -11.79 -14.79 -24.48
N GLU A 151 -10.67 -15.22 -25.05
CA GLU A 151 -10.09 -14.55 -26.20
C GLU A 151 -11.10 -14.50 -27.35
N ALA A 152 -11.09 -13.41 -28.10
CA ALA A 152 -12.01 -13.22 -29.23
C ALA A 152 -11.88 -14.37 -30.22
N ARG A 153 -13.01 -14.92 -30.65
CA ARG A 153 -13.12 -16.05 -31.60
C ARG A 153 -14.26 -15.86 -32.59
N VAL A 154 -14.20 -16.59 -33.69
CA VAL A 154 -15.28 -16.62 -34.68
C VAL A 154 -16.20 -17.80 -34.40
N THR A 155 -17.51 -17.52 -34.35
CA THR A 155 -18.57 -18.51 -34.25
C THR A 155 -19.58 -18.23 -35.40
N GLY A 156 -19.46 -19.01 -36.49
CA GLY A 156 -20.24 -18.72 -37.72
C GLY A 156 -19.78 -17.42 -38.38
N ASN A 157 -20.68 -16.43 -38.44
CA ASN A 157 -20.39 -15.07 -38.91
C ASN A 157 -20.25 -14.04 -37.79
N ARG A 158 -20.17 -14.49 -36.52
CA ARG A 158 -20.05 -13.64 -35.35
C ARG A 158 -18.65 -13.72 -34.78
N ILE A 159 -18.08 -12.57 -34.37
CA ILE A 159 -16.94 -12.52 -33.49
C ILE A 159 -17.45 -12.25 -32.08
N ASP A 160 -17.14 -13.12 -31.13
CA ASP A 160 -17.50 -12.99 -29.73
C ASP A 160 -16.30 -13.27 -28.82
N GLY A 161 -16.38 -12.79 -27.58
CA GLY A 161 -15.40 -12.99 -26.54
C GLY A 161 -15.74 -12.24 -25.27
N SER A 162 -14.84 -12.26 -24.32
CA SER A 162 -14.96 -11.43 -23.11
C SER A 162 -13.57 -11.05 -22.59
N ALA A 163 -13.48 -9.85 -22.03
CA ALA A 163 -12.33 -9.40 -21.25
C ALA A 163 -12.70 -9.34 -19.78
N GLU A 164 -11.71 -9.40 -18.91
CA GLU A 164 -11.90 -9.12 -17.49
C GLU A 164 -11.08 -7.89 -17.11
N ILE A 165 -11.70 -7.02 -16.31
CA ILE A 165 -11.06 -5.83 -15.79
C ILE A 165 -10.97 -5.87 -14.26
N THR A 166 -9.82 -5.44 -13.76
CA THR A 166 -9.54 -5.32 -12.31
C THR A 166 -9.20 -3.87 -12.00
N ASN A 167 -9.90 -3.30 -11.02
CA ASN A 167 -9.58 -2.01 -10.40
C ASN A 167 -8.97 -2.28 -9.02
N THR A 168 -7.66 -2.17 -8.90
CA THR A 168 -6.97 -2.38 -7.61
C THR A 168 -7.02 -1.15 -6.71
N THR A 169 -7.41 0.01 -7.23
CA THR A 169 -7.39 1.29 -6.50
C THR A 169 -8.53 1.39 -5.47
N PRO A 170 -8.39 2.25 -4.46
CA PRO A 170 -9.47 2.54 -3.52
C PRO A 170 -10.55 3.47 -4.11
N ASP A 171 -10.39 3.93 -5.35
CA ASP A 171 -11.29 4.88 -5.98
C ASP A 171 -12.29 4.17 -6.89
N ALA A 172 -13.50 4.71 -6.95
CA ALA A 172 -14.42 4.38 -8.05
C ALA A 172 -13.91 5.01 -9.34
N VAL A 173 -14.06 4.30 -10.44
CA VAL A 173 -13.53 4.69 -11.74
C VAL A 173 -14.64 4.75 -12.75
N ASP A 174 -14.77 5.87 -13.45
CA ASP A 174 -15.65 6.00 -14.59
C ASP A 174 -15.02 5.29 -15.79
N LEU A 175 -15.54 4.09 -16.12
CA LEU A 175 -14.96 3.18 -17.10
C LEU A 175 -15.67 3.27 -18.43
N THR A 176 -14.91 3.54 -19.47
CA THR A 176 -15.31 3.34 -20.88
C THR A 176 -14.58 2.13 -21.44
N PHE A 177 -15.33 1.12 -21.86
CA PHE A 177 -14.85 -0.11 -22.47
C PHE A 177 -15.33 -0.17 -23.92
N ILE A 178 -14.38 -0.29 -24.86
CA ILE A 178 -14.64 -0.28 -26.31
C ILE A 178 -13.95 -1.48 -26.93
N VAL A 179 -14.67 -2.21 -27.78
CA VAL A 179 -14.10 -3.30 -28.58
C VAL A 179 -14.34 -3.03 -30.05
N LEU A 180 -13.26 -3.05 -30.82
CA LEU A 180 -13.28 -2.79 -32.27
C LEU A 180 -12.77 -4.01 -33.02
N ALA A 181 -13.50 -4.42 -34.03
CA ALA A 181 -13.02 -5.33 -35.07
C ALA A 181 -12.49 -4.48 -36.24
N VAL A 182 -11.17 -4.60 -36.49
CA VAL A 182 -10.46 -3.78 -37.47
C VAL A 182 -10.06 -4.65 -38.66
N PRO A 183 -10.67 -4.47 -39.84
CA PRO A 183 -10.25 -5.15 -41.05
C PRO A 183 -8.98 -4.51 -41.63
N SER A 184 -8.24 -5.27 -42.43
CA SER A 184 -6.98 -4.78 -43.05
C SER A 184 -7.17 -3.62 -44.04
N ASN A 185 -8.35 -3.45 -44.58
CA ASN A 185 -8.66 -2.53 -45.69
C ASN A 185 -9.97 -1.76 -45.53
N GLY A 186 -10.43 -1.54 -44.32
CA GLY A 186 -11.72 -0.91 -44.10
C GLY A 186 -11.87 -0.15 -42.81
N ARG A 187 -13.07 0.28 -42.54
CA ARG A 187 -13.43 0.99 -41.31
C ARG A 187 -13.61 -0.02 -40.18
N ALA A 188 -13.06 0.32 -39.01
CA ALA A 188 -13.30 -0.43 -37.78
C ALA A 188 -14.80 -0.49 -37.46
N VAL A 189 -15.23 -1.65 -36.97
CA VAL A 189 -16.61 -1.89 -36.52
C VAL A 189 -16.58 -2.07 -35.01
N ALA A 190 -17.45 -1.35 -34.31
CA ALA A 190 -17.59 -1.55 -32.86
C ALA A 190 -18.37 -2.86 -32.60
N ILE A 191 -17.76 -3.78 -31.89
CA ILE A 191 -18.35 -5.06 -31.50
C ILE A 191 -18.61 -5.19 -30.01
N GLY A 192 -18.30 -4.12 -29.25
CA GLY A 192 -18.62 -3.98 -27.85
C GLY A 192 -18.43 -2.54 -27.40
N TYR A 193 -19.36 -2.06 -26.58
CA TYR A 193 -19.27 -0.78 -25.89
C TYR A 193 -19.99 -0.87 -24.55
N GLN A 194 -19.32 -0.47 -23.49
CA GLN A 194 -19.91 -0.35 -22.17
C GLN A 194 -19.33 0.88 -21.48
N HIS A 195 -20.18 1.62 -20.78
CA HIS A 195 -19.78 2.76 -19.97
C HIS A 195 -20.50 2.70 -18.62
N PHE A 196 -19.74 2.67 -17.54
CA PHE A 196 -20.27 2.54 -16.20
C PHE A 196 -19.23 2.88 -15.14
N VAL A 197 -19.68 3.12 -13.92
CA VAL A 197 -18.80 3.29 -12.78
C VAL A 197 -18.32 1.91 -12.29
N LEU A 198 -17.01 1.67 -12.38
CA LEU A 198 -16.36 0.49 -11.84
C LEU A 198 -16.03 0.72 -10.37
N PRO A 199 -16.58 -0.08 -9.42
CA PRO A 199 -16.36 0.12 -8.00
C PRO A 199 -14.90 -0.01 -7.60
N PRO A 200 -14.50 0.58 -6.44
CA PRO A 200 -13.19 0.36 -5.84
C PRO A 200 -12.92 -1.14 -5.62
N ARG A 201 -11.66 -1.54 -5.76
CA ARG A 201 -11.19 -2.90 -5.47
C ARG A 201 -11.99 -4.00 -6.17
N THR A 202 -12.53 -3.71 -7.34
CA THR A 202 -13.21 -4.71 -8.18
C THR A 202 -12.19 -5.67 -8.76
N ILE A 203 -12.43 -6.97 -8.62
CA ILE A 203 -11.54 -8.02 -9.13
C ILE A 203 -12.24 -8.76 -10.26
N ALA A 204 -11.56 -8.91 -11.40
CA ALA A 204 -11.93 -9.76 -12.54
C ALA A 204 -13.40 -9.60 -13.01
N LYS A 205 -13.89 -8.36 -13.09
CA LYS A 205 -15.22 -8.10 -13.66
C LYS A 205 -15.22 -8.44 -15.14
N GLU A 206 -16.07 -9.40 -15.52
CA GLU A 206 -16.20 -9.81 -16.91
C GLU A 206 -17.01 -8.80 -17.74
N LEU A 207 -16.51 -8.51 -18.94
CA LEU A 207 -17.06 -7.60 -19.93
C LEU A 207 -17.21 -8.35 -21.26
N PRO A 208 -18.38 -8.96 -21.53
CA PRO A 208 -18.63 -9.67 -22.77
C PRO A 208 -18.81 -8.70 -23.94
N PHE A 209 -18.45 -9.16 -25.11
CA PHE A 209 -18.68 -8.45 -26.39
C PHE A 209 -18.96 -9.44 -27.53
N GLY A 210 -19.48 -8.93 -28.59
CA GLY A 210 -19.62 -9.71 -29.82
C GLY A 210 -20.67 -9.15 -30.78
N GLU A 211 -20.37 -9.27 -32.08
CA GLU A 211 -21.22 -8.79 -33.15
C GLU A 211 -21.07 -9.66 -34.39
N THR A 212 -22.11 -9.68 -35.21
CA THR A 212 -22.12 -10.31 -36.53
C THR A 212 -21.40 -9.40 -37.52
N LEU A 213 -20.46 -9.97 -38.28
CA LEU A 213 -19.61 -9.23 -39.19
C LEU A 213 -19.66 -9.80 -40.60
N PRO A 214 -19.48 -8.97 -41.64
CA PRO A 214 -19.27 -9.43 -42.98
C PRO A 214 -18.07 -10.37 -43.11
N ARG A 215 -18.05 -11.16 -44.17
CA ARG A 215 -16.90 -12.01 -44.51
C ARG A 215 -15.61 -11.17 -44.61
N GLY A 216 -14.57 -11.60 -43.92
CA GLY A 216 -13.30 -10.87 -43.89
C GLY A 216 -12.39 -11.29 -42.75
N GLY A 217 -11.18 -10.74 -42.73
CA GLY A 217 -10.21 -10.91 -41.65
C GLY A 217 -10.20 -9.67 -40.75
N TYR A 218 -10.28 -9.89 -39.44
CA TYR A 218 -10.40 -8.82 -38.44
C TYR A 218 -9.41 -9.00 -37.30
N VAL A 219 -8.66 -7.94 -36.94
CA VAL A 219 -7.95 -7.87 -35.69
C VAL A 219 -8.85 -7.22 -34.64
N VAL A 220 -9.06 -7.88 -33.52
CA VAL A 220 -9.91 -7.34 -32.46
C VAL A 220 -9.04 -6.55 -31.49
N HIS A 221 -9.40 -5.28 -31.27
CA HIS A 221 -8.80 -4.38 -30.30
C HIS A 221 -9.78 -4.13 -29.18
N VAL A 222 -9.30 -4.22 -27.95
CA VAL A 222 -10.04 -3.88 -26.73
C VAL A 222 -9.34 -2.71 -26.05
N ASP A 223 -10.05 -1.61 -25.84
CA ASP A 223 -9.60 -0.46 -25.09
C ASP A 223 -10.45 -0.30 -23.82
N ALA A 224 -9.79 -0.13 -22.70
CA ALA A 224 -10.41 0.24 -21.42
C ALA A 224 -9.77 1.56 -20.94
N VAL A 225 -10.60 2.59 -20.84
CA VAL A 225 -10.22 3.91 -20.34
C VAL A 225 -11.00 4.16 -19.06
N GLY A 226 -10.28 4.37 -17.97
CA GLY A 226 -10.86 4.63 -16.66
C GLY A 226 -10.46 6.01 -16.15
N GLU A 227 -11.44 6.82 -15.79
CA GLU A 227 -11.23 8.17 -15.29
C GLU A 227 -11.53 8.24 -13.78
N VAL A 228 -10.67 8.92 -13.03
CA VAL A 228 -10.90 9.29 -11.63
C VAL A 228 -10.96 10.81 -11.56
N PRO A 229 -12.14 11.43 -11.79
CA PRO A 229 -12.27 12.88 -11.91
C PRO A 229 -11.78 13.62 -10.66
N ALA A 230 -12.03 13.09 -9.46
CA ALA A 230 -11.60 13.68 -8.20
C ALA A 230 -10.09 13.83 -8.05
N ARG A 231 -9.31 13.07 -8.82
CA ARG A 231 -7.82 13.10 -8.81
C ARG A 231 -7.24 13.62 -10.12
N ASN A 232 -8.06 13.89 -11.12
CA ASN A 232 -7.62 14.22 -12.48
C ASN A 232 -6.66 13.17 -13.06
N VAL A 233 -6.98 11.88 -12.88
CA VAL A 233 -6.16 10.76 -13.33
C VAL A 233 -6.94 9.92 -14.35
N ILE A 234 -6.27 9.53 -15.43
CA ILE A 234 -6.80 8.63 -16.46
C ILE A 234 -5.89 7.40 -16.52
N TYR A 235 -6.50 6.24 -16.40
CA TYR A 235 -5.88 4.94 -16.63
C TYR A 235 -6.32 4.40 -17.98
N ARG A 236 -5.41 3.76 -18.70
CA ARG A 236 -5.72 3.12 -19.97
C ARG A 236 -5.03 1.77 -20.08
N GLN A 237 -5.80 0.77 -20.52
CA GLN A 237 -5.30 -0.55 -20.85
C GLN A 237 -5.83 -0.97 -22.21
N ARG A 238 -5.05 -1.77 -22.93
CA ARG A 238 -5.38 -2.25 -24.25
C ARG A 238 -5.00 -3.71 -24.41
N LEU A 239 -5.88 -4.47 -25.09
CA LEU A 239 -5.61 -5.81 -25.60
C LEU A 239 -5.85 -5.84 -27.11
N GLN A 240 -5.23 -6.80 -27.77
CA GLN A 240 -5.54 -7.12 -29.17
C GLN A 240 -5.31 -8.60 -29.43
N THR A 241 -6.02 -9.17 -30.41
CA THR A 241 -5.77 -10.52 -30.89
C THR A 241 -4.42 -10.57 -31.59
N LYS A 242 -3.70 -11.68 -31.41
CA LYS A 242 -2.35 -11.85 -31.99
C LYS A 242 -2.39 -11.99 -33.52
N THR A 243 -3.48 -12.53 -34.03
CA THR A 243 -3.69 -12.76 -35.47
C THR A 243 -5.08 -12.28 -35.89
N ALA A 244 -5.27 -12.05 -37.18
CA ALA A 244 -6.59 -11.71 -37.71
C ALA A 244 -7.51 -12.93 -37.63
N LEU A 245 -8.71 -12.73 -37.12
CA LEU A 245 -9.79 -13.70 -37.08
C LEU A 245 -10.53 -13.73 -38.44
N GLN A 246 -10.74 -14.90 -39.02
CA GLN A 246 -11.34 -15.05 -40.35
C GLN A 246 -12.83 -15.39 -40.27
N VAL A 247 -13.68 -14.44 -40.60
CA VAL A 247 -15.13 -14.68 -40.83
C VAL A 247 -15.31 -15.20 -42.23
N THR A 248 -15.64 -16.48 -42.35
CA THR A 248 -15.74 -17.18 -43.65
C THR A 248 -17.18 -17.31 -44.15
N VAL A 249 -18.16 -17.24 -43.24
CA VAL A 249 -19.61 -17.29 -43.55
C VAL A 249 -20.12 -15.85 -43.57
N GLY A 250 -20.83 -15.47 -44.62
CA GLY A 250 -21.53 -14.19 -44.66
C GLY A 250 -22.84 -14.22 -43.88
N PRO A 251 -23.40 -13.04 -43.57
CA PRO A 251 -24.74 -12.94 -43.01
C PRO A 251 -25.79 -13.41 -43.96
#